data_bdfd83ff9fbc27eed12e23cef167900d
#
_entry.id   bdfd83ff9fbc27eed12e23cef167900d
#
_cell.length_a   1.000
_cell.length_b   1.000
_cell.length_c   1.000
_cell.angle_alpha   90.00
_cell.angle_beta   90.00
_cell.angle_gamma   90.00
#
_symmetry.space_group_name_H-M   'P 1'
#
loop_
_entity.id
_entity.type
_entity.pdbx_description
1 polymer ?
#
loop_
_entity_poly.entity_id
_entity_poly.type
_entity_poly.pdbx_seq_one_letter_code
_entity_poly.pdbx_strand_id
1 'polypeptide(L)'
;MKVLYVASEAVPFVKTGGLADVAGSLPKALKEQGVDVRVILPKSSKIGEKYRDEMEHVYDGTVQFRERTEHFGIDKYEFDGVIYYFVDNEEYFYHDGKHGYNGGAERYSFFSRVFFKCLPIIDFWPDYINALDWHASLSTALFKIEHQGDERYEKIKTLYTMAI
;
A
#
# COMPACT_ATOMS: atom_id res chain seq x y z
N MET A 1 2.54 2.28 -19.90
CA MET A 1 2.76 1.26 -18.84
C MET A 1 2.29 1.83 -17.52
N LYS A 2 1.61 1.01 -16.72
CA LYS A 2 1.10 1.38 -15.41
C LYS A 2 1.72 0.48 -14.35
N VAL A 3 2.20 1.07 -13.26
CA VAL A 3 2.86 0.34 -12.17
C VAL A 3 2.28 0.78 -10.82
N LEU A 4 1.93 -0.17 -9.98
CA LEU A 4 1.50 0.06 -8.60
C LEU A 4 2.56 -0.50 -7.65
N TYR A 5 3.17 0.37 -6.86
CA TYR A 5 4.06 -0.01 -5.77
C TYR A 5 3.27 -0.26 -4.49
N VAL A 6 3.58 -1.35 -3.82
CA VAL A 6 3.06 -1.69 -2.49
C VAL A 6 4.21 -1.59 -1.51
N ALA A 7 4.12 -0.67 -0.56
CA ALA A 7 5.19 -0.38 0.38
C ALA A 7 4.66 -0.20 1.80
N SER A 8 5.53 -0.36 2.80
CA SER A 8 5.19 -0.10 4.20
C SER A 8 5.45 1.36 4.61
N GLU A 9 6.34 2.02 3.90
CA GLU A 9 6.75 3.40 4.17
C GLU A 9 7.19 4.09 2.88
N ALA A 10 7.15 5.42 2.85
CA ALA A 10 7.64 6.25 1.75
C ALA A 10 7.91 7.68 2.25
N VAL A 11 9.05 8.26 1.84
CA VAL A 11 9.28 9.70 2.05
C VAL A 11 8.35 10.49 1.11
N PRO A 12 7.84 11.67 1.50
CA PRO A 12 8.11 12.41 2.74
C PRO A 12 7.19 12.03 3.91
N PHE A 13 6.34 11.01 3.75
CA PHE A 13 5.26 10.71 4.68
C PHE A 13 5.73 10.03 5.95
N VAL A 14 6.43 8.92 5.80
CA VAL A 14 6.96 8.14 6.93
C VAL A 14 8.25 7.45 6.52
N LYS A 15 9.26 7.51 7.40
CA LYS A 15 10.56 6.88 7.18
C LYS A 15 11.07 6.24 8.47
N THR A 16 11.34 4.95 8.40
CA THR A 16 12.03 4.20 9.44
C THR A 16 13.35 3.62 8.95
N GLY A 17 13.54 3.49 7.63
CA GLY A 17 14.73 2.95 7.01
C GLY A 17 14.92 3.39 5.56
N GLY A 18 15.85 2.75 4.86
CA GLY A 18 16.18 3.07 3.46
C GLY A 18 15.08 2.74 2.47
N LEU A 19 14.14 1.85 2.85
CA LEU A 19 12.99 1.51 2.03
C LEU A 19 12.15 2.75 1.67
N ALA A 20 11.98 3.65 2.64
CA ALA A 20 11.21 4.87 2.44
C ALA A 20 11.81 5.78 1.34
N ASP A 21 13.12 5.82 1.24
CA ASP A 21 13.80 6.59 0.19
C ASP A 21 13.54 5.98 -1.19
N VAL A 22 13.58 4.66 -1.31
CA VAL A 22 13.27 3.94 -2.55
C VAL A 22 11.81 4.18 -2.95
N ALA A 23 10.88 3.98 -2.01
CA ALA A 23 9.45 4.14 -2.27
C ALA A 23 9.03 5.58 -2.57
N GLY A 24 9.81 6.55 -2.15
CA GLY A 24 9.58 7.98 -2.45
C GLY A 24 10.26 8.48 -3.71
N SER A 25 11.42 7.93 -4.08
CA SER A 25 12.22 8.43 -5.22
C SER A 25 11.99 7.67 -6.51
N LEU A 26 11.90 6.34 -6.45
CA LEU A 26 11.76 5.51 -7.65
C LEU A 26 10.44 5.76 -8.41
N PRO A 27 9.27 5.86 -7.76
CA PRO A 27 8.03 6.19 -8.46
C PRO A 27 8.11 7.52 -9.21
N LYS A 28 8.70 8.54 -8.60
CA LYS A 28 8.90 9.85 -9.23
C LYS A 28 9.76 9.72 -10.49
N ALA A 29 10.91 9.04 -10.39
CA ALA A 29 11.81 8.86 -11.51
C ALA A 29 11.14 8.11 -12.68
N LEU A 30 10.35 7.08 -12.38
CA LEU A 30 9.60 6.35 -13.40
C LEU A 30 8.51 7.21 -14.04
N LYS A 31 7.85 8.06 -13.28
CA LYS A 31 6.87 8.99 -13.81
C LYS A 31 7.50 9.98 -14.79
N GLU A 32 8.68 10.47 -14.49
CA GLU A 32 9.46 11.35 -15.39
C GLU A 32 9.81 10.65 -16.70
N GLN A 33 9.86 9.32 -16.71
CA GLN A 33 10.06 8.50 -17.91
C GLN A 33 8.75 8.13 -18.63
N GLY A 34 7.62 8.71 -18.23
CA GLY A 34 6.32 8.48 -18.87
C GLY A 34 5.54 7.27 -18.37
N VAL A 35 5.96 6.66 -17.25
CA VAL A 35 5.23 5.56 -16.61
C VAL A 35 4.15 6.14 -15.69
N ASP A 36 2.93 5.62 -15.77
CA ASP A 36 1.87 5.95 -14.80
C ASP A 36 2.09 5.12 -13.54
N VAL A 37 2.65 5.76 -12.52
CA VAL A 37 3.06 5.12 -11.27
C VAL A 37 2.20 5.62 -10.13
N ARG A 38 1.73 4.69 -9.31
CA ARG A 38 1.07 4.99 -8.04
C ARG A 38 1.66 4.14 -6.93
N VAL A 39 1.45 4.55 -5.69
CA VAL A 39 1.96 3.88 -4.50
C VAL A 39 0.82 3.66 -3.52
N ILE A 40 0.77 2.50 -2.87
CA ILE A 40 -0.16 2.21 -1.79
C ILE A 40 0.61 1.77 -0.55
N LEU A 41 0.26 2.34 0.60
CA LEU A 41 0.92 2.09 1.88
C LEU A 41 -0.05 2.26 3.06
N PRO A 42 0.29 1.74 4.25
CA PRO A 42 -0.52 1.98 5.44
C PRO A 42 -0.50 3.44 5.87
N LYS A 43 -1.64 3.95 6.37
CA LYS A 43 -1.72 5.26 7.00
C LYS A 43 -1.20 5.19 8.43
N SER A 44 0.11 5.28 8.58
CA SER A 44 0.78 5.24 9.89
C SER A 44 0.48 6.48 10.71
N SER A 45 0.39 6.33 12.04
CA SER A 45 0.31 7.46 12.97
C SER A 45 1.54 8.37 12.91
N LYS A 46 2.65 7.87 12.38
CA LYS A 46 3.89 8.64 12.23
C LYS A 46 3.89 9.62 11.05
N ILE A 47 2.89 9.53 10.17
CA ILE A 47 2.75 10.49 9.07
C ILE A 47 2.45 11.87 9.67
N GLY A 48 3.20 12.90 9.24
CA GLY A 48 3.04 14.26 9.74
C GLY A 48 1.61 14.81 9.54
N GLU A 49 1.13 15.57 10.51
CA GLU A 49 -0.22 16.15 10.48
C GLU A 49 -0.51 16.93 9.20
N LYS A 50 0.48 17.66 8.70
CA LYS A 50 0.37 18.41 7.45
C LYS A 50 -0.14 17.54 6.30
N TYR A 51 0.43 16.35 6.13
CA TYR A 51 0.02 15.44 5.07
C TYR A 51 -1.32 14.77 5.37
N ARG A 52 -1.54 14.38 6.63
CA ARG A 52 -2.78 13.74 7.05
C ARG A 52 -3.99 14.64 6.84
N ASP A 53 -3.85 15.93 7.16
CA ASP A 53 -4.94 16.91 7.05
C ASP A 53 -5.28 17.25 5.60
N GLU A 54 -4.32 17.15 4.70
CA GLU A 54 -4.49 17.43 3.28
C GLU A 54 -4.91 16.21 2.45
N MET A 55 -4.98 15.01 3.05
CA MET A 55 -5.40 13.81 2.34
C MET A 55 -6.87 13.89 1.95
N GLU A 56 -7.17 13.48 0.72
CA GLU A 56 -8.53 13.31 0.23
C GLU A 56 -9.05 11.93 0.60
N HIS A 57 -10.21 11.87 1.25
CA HIS A 57 -10.86 10.60 1.56
C HIS A 57 -11.49 10.00 0.31
N VAL A 58 -11.18 8.74 0.02
CA VAL A 58 -11.62 8.04 -1.20
C VAL A 58 -12.71 7.01 -0.90
N TYR A 59 -12.56 6.22 0.16
CA TYR A 59 -13.43 5.06 0.38
C TYR A 59 -13.43 4.58 1.83
N ASP A 60 -14.60 4.09 2.28
CA ASP A 60 -14.76 3.32 3.51
C ASP A 60 -15.35 1.96 3.17
N GLY A 61 -14.79 0.90 3.74
CA GLY A 61 -15.26 -0.45 3.52
C GLY A 61 -14.94 -1.37 4.68
N THR A 62 -15.23 -2.65 4.47
CA THR A 62 -14.94 -3.71 5.45
C THR A 62 -14.25 -4.89 4.78
N VAL A 63 -13.49 -5.61 5.57
CA VAL A 63 -12.80 -6.83 5.14
C VAL A 63 -12.88 -7.88 6.25
N GLN A 64 -13.01 -9.14 5.87
CA GLN A 64 -12.92 -10.25 6.82
C GLN A 64 -11.46 -10.54 7.12
N PHE A 65 -11.10 -10.46 8.39
CA PHE A 65 -9.74 -10.71 8.87
C PHE A 65 -9.77 -11.36 10.25
N ARG A 66 -9.17 -12.53 10.38
CA ARG A 66 -9.10 -13.30 11.65
C ARG A 66 -10.47 -13.50 12.31
N GLU A 67 -11.43 -13.99 11.54
CA GLU A 67 -12.82 -14.28 11.99
C GLU A 67 -13.61 -13.03 12.44
N ARG A 68 -13.08 -11.83 12.16
CA ARG A 68 -13.73 -10.55 12.47
C ARG A 68 -13.98 -9.76 11.20
N THR A 69 -14.99 -8.90 11.25
CA THR A 69 -15.21 -7.88 10.22
C THR A 69 -14.49 -6.62 10.65
N GLU A 70 -13.48 -6.24 9.89
CA GLU A 70 -12.65 -5.05 10.17
C GLU A 70 -12.95 -3.93 9.18
N HIS A 71 -13.04 -2.71 9.69
CA HIS A 71 -13.17 -1.51 8.88
C HIS A 71 -11.82 -1.12 8.25
N PHE A 72 -11.88 -0.56 7.04
CA PHE A 72 -10.75 0.15 6.46
C PHE A 72 -11.21 1.39 5.71
N GLY A 73 -10.35 2.40 5.67
CA GLY A 73 -10.50 3.57 4.82
C GLY A 73 -9.38 3.61 3.78
N ILE A 74 -9.60 4.35 2.70
CA ILE A 74 -8.57 4.69 1.74
C ILE A 74 -8.57 6.20 1.55
N ASP A 75 -7.42 6.81 1.80
CA ASP A 75 -7.16 8.21 1.53
C ASP A 75 -6.12 8.32 0.43
N LYS A 76 -6.07 9.45 -0.27
CA LYS A 76 -5.05 9.71 -1.27
C LYS A 76 -4.40 11.08 -1.09
N TYR A 77 -3.17 11.18 -1.55
CA TYR A 77 -2.39 12.41 -1.58
C TYR A 77 -1.48 12.39 -2.81
N GLU A 78 -1.45 13.49 -3.55
CA GLU A 78 -0.54 13.64 -4.69
C GLU A 78 0.70 14.42 -4.24
N PHE A 79 1.87 13.81 -4.45
CA PHE A 79 3.16 14.43 -4.12
C PHE A 79 4.14 14.24 -5.28
N ASP A 80 4.74 15.34 -5.73
CA ASP A 80 5.67 15.34 -6.88
C ASP A 80 5.10 14.64 -8.12
N GLY A 81 3.80 14.80 -8.35
CA GLY A 81 3.11 14.22 -9.49
C GLY A 81 2.76 12.74 -9.36
N VAL A 82 3.10 12.09 -8.24
CA VAL A 82 2.77 10.70 -7.94
C VAL A 82 1.60 10.63 -6.98
N ILE A 83 0.61 9.77 -7.26
CA ILE A 83 -0.51 9.53 -6.37
C ILE A 83 -0.15 8.43 -5.38
N TYR A 84 -0.30 8.76 -4.09
CA TYR A 84 -0.14 7.85 -2.97
C TYR A 84 -1.50 7.55 -2.35
N TYR A 85 -1.79 6.26 -2.16
CA TYR A 85 -2.97 5.79 -1.44
C TYR A 85 -2.56 5.30 -0.06
N PHE A 86 -3.37 5.63 0.94
CA PHE A 86 -3.12 5.27 2.33
C PHE A 86 -4.27 4.41 2.82
N VAL A 87 -3.96 3.20 3.28
CA VAL A 87 -4.94 2.32 3.91
C VAL A 87 -5.05 2.71 5.38
N ASP A 88 -6.23 3.15 5.79
CA ASP A 88 -6.50 3.62 7.13
C ASP A 88 -7.20 2.56 7.98
N ASN A 89 -6.66 2.34 9.17
CA ASN A 89 -7.27 1.61 10.26
C ASN A 89 -6.51 1.95 11.55
N GLU A 90 -7.20 2.55 12.53
CA GLU A 90 -6.56 3.00 13.75
C GLU A 90 -5.99 1.86 14.59
N GLU A 91 -6.67 0.73 14.66
CA GLU A 91 -6.23 -0.40 15.47
C GLU A 91 -4.90 -0.99 14.97
N TYR A 92 -4.75 -1.14 13.66
CA TYR A 92 -3.54 -1.77 13.09
C TYR A 92 -2.40 -0.80 12.82
N PHE A 93 -2.68 0.46 12.50
CA PHE A 93 -1.64 1.38 11.99
C PHE A 93 -1.29 2.54 12.92
N TYR A 94 -2.06 2.79 13.98
CA TYR A 94 -1.85 3.95 14.86
C TYR A 94 -1.05 3.63 16.14
N HIS A 95 -0.69 2.38 16.35
CA HIS A 95 0.06 1.99 17.55
C HIS A 95 1.55 1.86 17.28
N ASP A 96 2.34 2.63 18.00
CA ASP A 96 3.81 2.61 17.98
C ASP A 96 4.37 1.38 18.70
N GLY A 97 4.05 0.17 18.24
CA GLY A 97 4.65 -1.04 18.78
C GLY A 97 4.32 -1.34 20.26
N LYS A 98 3.38 -0.63 20.86
CA LYS A 98 2.98 -0.84 22.28
C LYS A 98 2.22 -2.14 22.52
N HIS A 99 1.71 -2.76 21.51
CA HIS A 99 1.03 -4.04 21.60
C HIS A 99 1.93 -5.20 21.17
N GLY A 100 3.14 -5.15 21.65
CA GLY A 100 4.01 -6.30 21.72
C GLY A 100 4.45 -6.87 20.38
N TYR A 101 5.25 -7.85 20.51
CA TYR A 101 6.02 -8.62 19.57
C TYR A 101 5.27 -9.13 18.31
N ASN A 102 3.95 -9.16 18.33
CA ASN A 102 3.13 -9.69 17.22
C ASN A 102 2.60 -8.63 16.26
N GLY A 103 2.85 -7.36 16.54
CA GLY A 103 2.23 -6.26 15.80
C GLY A 103 2.63 -6.13 14.34
N GLY A 104 3.85 -6.55 13.98
CA GLY A 104 4.33 -6.41 12.59
C GLY A 104 3.67 -7.38 11.62
N ALA A 105 3.70 -8.66 11.93
CA ALA A 105 3.12 -9.68 11.04
C ALA A 105 1.62 -9.50 10.86
N GLU A 106 0.91 -9.23 11.96
CA GLU A 106 -0.54 -9.00 11.93
C GLU A 106 -0.90 -7.73 11.14
N ARG A 107 -0.18 -6.64 11.38
CA ARG A 107 -0.35 -5.36 10.69
C ARG A 107 -0.23 -5.51 9.19
N TYR A 108 0.82 -6.13 8.71
CA TYR A 108 1.06 -6.28 7.28
C TYR A 108 0.21 -7.37 6.63
N SER A 109 -0.22 -8.39 7.40
CA SER A 109 -1.24 -9.33 6.93
C SER A 109 -2.58 -8.65 6.72
N PHE A 110 -2.99 -7.79 7.64
CA PHE A 110 -4.19 -6.97 7.49
C PHE A 110 -4.09 -6.04 6.28
N PHE A 111 -2.97 -5.32 6.15
CA PHE A 111 -2.71 -4.46 5.00
C PHE A 111 -2.82 -5.21 3.67
N SER A 112 -2.21 -6.37 3.57
CA SER A 112 -2.28 -7.21 2.38
C SER A 112 -3.71 -7.67 2.08
N ARG A 113 -4.48 -7.99 3.11
CA ARG A 113 -5.89 -8.40 2.97
C ARG A 113 -6.74 -7.27 2.40
N VAL A 114 -6.53 -6.05 2.86
CA VAL A 114 -7.20 -4.86 2.29
C VAL A 114 -6.73 -4.62 0.86
N PHE A 115 -5.43 -4.74 0.60
CA PHE A 115 -4.85 -4.55 -0.72
C PHE A 115 -5.52 -5.41 -1.78
N PHE A 116 -5.94 -6.64 -1.48
CA PHE A 116 -6.62 -7.51 -2.44
C PHE A 116 -7.92 -6.93 -2.98
N LYS A 117 -8.52 -5.97 -2.28
CA LYS A 117 -9.75 -5.28 -2.69
C LYS A 117 -9.51 -3.93 -3.35
N CYS A 118 -8.28 -3.43 -3.36
CA CYS A 118 -8.01 -2.03 -3.68
C CYS A 118 -8.18 -1.65 -5.15
N LEU A 119 -7.83 -2.52 -6.11
CA LEU A 119 -7.75 -2.11 -7.51
C LEU A 119 -9.06 -1.54 -8.07
N PRO A 120 -10.23 -2.19 -7.88
CA PRO A 120 -11.47 -1.60 -8.34
C PRO A 120 -11.88 -0.35 -7.55
N ILE A 121 -11.49 -0.26 -6.27
CA ILE A 121 -11.79 0.89 -5.41
C ILE A 121 -11.06 2.14 -5.89
N ILE A 122 -9.77 2.02 -6.20
CA ILE A 122 -8.95 3.13 -6.69
C ILE A 122 -9.07 3.34 -8.21
N ASP A 123 -9.79 2.44 -8.88
CA ASP A 123 -9.96 2.43 -10.34
C ASP A 123 -8.61 2.54 -11.08
N PHE A 124 -7.67 1.70 -10.67
CA PHE A 124 -6.34 1.65 -11.27
C PHE A 124 -5.96 0.19 -11.53
N TRP A 125 -5.80 -0.15 -12.79
CA TRP A 125 -5.48 -1.49 -13.28
C TRP A 125 -4.06 -1.51 -13.82
N PRO A 126 -3.05 -1.81 -12.98
CA PRO A 126 -1.66 -1.74 -13.39
C PRO A 126 -1.26 -2.92 -14.28
N ASP A 127 -0.22 -2.71 -15.07
CA ASP A 127 0.47 -3.80 -15.78
C ASP A 127 1.35 -4.60 -14.81
N TYR A 128 1.92 -3.91 -13.81
CA TYR A 128 2.80 -4.49 -12.80
C TYR A 128 2.41 -4.03 -11.40
N ILE A 129 2.38 -4.97 -10.47
CA ILE A 129 2.38 -4.69 -9.03
C ILE A 129 3.76 -5.04 -8.50
N ASN A 130 4.44 -4.08 -7.88
CA ASN A 130 5.76 -4.29 -7.29
C ASN A 130 5.67 -4.14 -5.77
N ALA A 131 5.84 -5.24 -5.05
CA ALA A 131 5.92 -5.24 -3.60
C ALA A 131 7.35 -4.93 -3.14
N LEU A 132 7.48 -3.92 -2.28
CA LEU A 132 8.76 -3.51 -1.72
C LEU A 132 8.96 -4.13 -0.34
N ASP A 133 9.97 -4.97 -0.23
CA ASP A 133 10.39 -5.67 0.99
C ASP A 133 9.36 -6.66 1.58
N TRP A 134 9.75 -7.32 2.67
CA TRP A 134 8.96 -8.37 3.31
C TRP A 134 7.59 -7.89 3.80
N HIS A 135 7.47 -6.62 4.16
CA HIS A 135 6.23 -5.99 4.62
C HIS A 135 5.09 -6.09 3.58
N ALA A 136 5.45 -6.06 2.31
CA ALA A 136 4.51 -6.10 1.21
C ALA A 136 4.49 -7.45 0.47
N SER A 137 5.33 -8.41 0.88
CA SER A 137 5.50 -9.67 0.15
C SER A 137 4.22 -10.49 0.03
N LEU A 138 3.39 -10.52 1.07
CA LEU A 138 2.11 -11.23 1.04
C LEU A 138 1.16 -10.65 -0.01
N SER A 139 1.26 -9.36 -0.29
CA SER A 139 0.42 -8.69 -1.30
C SER A 139 0.60 -9.30 -2.68
N THR A 140 1.84 -9.61 -3.06
CA THR A 140 2.10 -10.25 -4.36
C THR A 140 1.93 -11.76 -4.33
N ALA A 141 2.34 -12.42 -3.25
CA ALA A 141 2.29 -13.86 -3.15
C ALA A 141 0.85 -14.40 -3.17
N LEU A 142 -0.06 -13.74 -2.47
CA LEU A 142 -1.45 -14.18 -2.35
C LEU A 142 -2.42 -13.50 -3.33
N PHE A 143 -2.03 -12.37 -3.90
CA PHE A 143 -2.89 -11.60 -4.81
C PHE A 143 -3.39 -12.43 -5.99
N LYS A 144 -2.52 -13.20 -6.60
CA LYS A 144 -2.87 -14.07 -7.74
C LYS A 144 -3.81 -15.21 -7.33
N ILE A 145 -3.65 -15.74 -6.12
CA ILE A 145 -4.49 -16.80 -5.60
C ILE A 145 -5.88 -16.27 -5.29
N GLU A 146 -5.96 -15.11 -4.64
CA GLU A 146 -7.24 -14.48 -4.27
C GLU A 146 -8.11 -14.13 -5.49
N HIS A 147 -7.48 -13.76 -6.59
CA HIS A 147 -8.15 -13.32 -7.82
C HIS A 147 -8.07 -14.33 -8.97
N GLN A 148 -7.80 -15.59 -8.66
CA GLN A 148 -7.73 -16.64 -9.67
C GLN A 148 -9.07 -16.76 -10.44
N GLY A 149 -8.97 -16.80 -11.78
CA GLY A 149 -10.14 -16.89 -12.66
C GLY A 149 -10.72 -15.53 -13.09
N ASP A 150 -10.23 -14.41 -12.56
CA ASP A 150 -10.62 -13.07 -13.02
C ASP A 150 -9.57 -12.54 -14.01
N GLU A 151 -9.97 -12.40 -15.28
CA GLU A 151 -9.06 -11.97 -16.36
C GLU A 151 -8.42 -10.61 -16.10
N ARG A 152 -9.09 -9.70 -15.40
CA ARG A 152 -8.55 -8.37 -15.10
C ARG A 152 -7.31 -8.45 -14.23
N TYR A 153 -7.30 -9.40 -13.29
CA TYR A 153 -6.20 -9.63 -12.37
C TYR A 153 -5.12 -10.56 -12.96
N GLU A 154 -5.51 -11.53 -13.76
CA GLU A 154 -4.57 -12.49 -14.35
C GLU A 154 -3.54 -11.85 -15.28
N LYS A 155 -3.90 -10.75 -15.93
CA LYS A 155 -3.01 -9.98 -16.81
C LYS A 155 -1.92 -9.24 -16.05
N ILE A 156 -2.12 -8.97 -14.77
CA ILE A 156 -1.19 -8.18 -13.94
C ILE A 156 0.01 -9.05 -13.59
N LYS A 157 1.21 -8.54 -13.85
CA LYS A 157 2.46 -9.18 -13.44
C LYS A 157 2.85 -8.68 -12.05
N THR A 158 3.38 -9.58 -11.24
CA THR A 158 3.83 -9.26 -9.89
C THR A 158 5.34 -9.34 -9.79
N LEU A 159 5.93 -8.33 -9.15
CA LEU A 159 7.35 -8.23 -8.86
C LEU A 159 7.55 -8.09 -7.36
N TYR A 160 8.66 -8.61 -6.89
CA TYR A 160 9.13 -8.41 -5.53
C TYR A 160 10.52 -7.79 -5.56
N THR A 161 10.66 -6.65 -4.89
CA THR A 161 11.94 -5.95 -4.78
C THR A 161 12.37 -5.90 -3.34
N MET A 162 13.57 -6.38 -3.07
CA MET A 162 14.19 -6.32 -1.75
C MET A 162 15.11 -5.10 -1.70
N ALA A 163 14.83 -4.19 -0.77
CA ALA A 163 15.73 -3.07 -0.48
C ALA A 163 16.71 -3.49 0.62
N ILE A 164 17.99 -3.50 0.27
CA ILE A 164 19.06 -3.90 1.20
C ILE A 164 19.71 -2.66 1.79
#